data_1ec801baf4ad8a236dc824791b8e36d5
#
_entry.id   1ec801baf4ad8a236dc824791b8e36d5
#
_cell.length_a   1.000
_cell.length_b   1.000
_cell.length_c   1.000
_cell.angle_alpha   90.00
_cell.angle_beta   90.00
_cell.angle_gamma   90.00
#
_symmetry.space_group_name_H-M   'P 1'
#
loop_
_entity.id
_entity.type
_entity.pdbx_description
1 polymer ?
#
loop_
_entity_poly.entity_id
_entity_poly.type
_entity_poly.pdbx_seq_one_letter_code
_entity_poly.pdbx_strand_id
1 'polypeptide(L)' 'MITHQRERLSLKEERALVAAAQAGDKESLHTLIEAHYQQMYHLAMKTTRDPIKAQDVTQEACVQVLRRIDQFRF' A
#
# COMPACT_ATOMS: atom_id res chain seq x y z
N MET A 1 20.12 11.02 2.26
CA MET A 1 19.78 10.94 3.38
C MET A 1 18.38 10.60 3.74
N ILE A 2 17.44 11.15 3.24
CA ILE A 2 16.13 10.91 3.69
C ILE A 2 15.32 10.18 2.71
N THR A 3 15.94 9.53 1.76
CA THR A 3 15.20 8.83 0.74
C THR A 3 14.34 7.75 1.28
N HIS A 4 14.78 7.05 2.30
CA HIS A 4 13.99 5.95 2.83
C HIS A 4 12.67 6.42 3.43
N GLN A 5 12.54 7.71 3.72
CA GLN A 5 11.27 8.21 4.22
C GLN A 5 10.18 8.21 3.19
N ARG A 6 10.56 8.13 1.91
CA ARG A 6 9.56 8.09 0.85
C ARG A 6 8.85 6.77 0.77
N GLU A 7 9.41 5.74 1.39
CA GLU A 7 8.78 4.43 1.40
C GLU A 7 7.62 4.38 2.39
N ARG A 8 7.56 5.37 3.27
CA ARG A 8 6.49 5.43 4.24
C ARG A 8 5.76 6.75 4.12
N LEU A 9 4.47 6.66 3.98
CA LEU A 9 3.64 7.85 3.99
C LEU A 9 3.33 8.23 5.43
N SER A 10 3.29 9.52 5.70
CA SER A 10 2.79 9.98 6.99
C SER A 10 1.29 9.70 7.03
N LEU A 11 0.73 9.70 8.23
CA LEU A 11 -0.70 9.47 8.38
C LEU A 11 -1.52 10.50 7.60
N LYS A 12 -1.06 11.75 7.63
CA LYS A 12 -1.75 12.81 6.92
C LYS A 12 -1.71 12.59 5.42
N GLU A 13 -0.56 12.19 4.89
CA GLU A 13 -0.42 11.92 3.48
C GLU A 13 -1.27 10.72 3.06
N GLU A 14 -1.28 9.71 3.87
CA GLU A 14 -2.05 8.51 3.58
C GLU A 14 -3.54 8.83 3.54
N ARG A 15 -4.04 9.60 4.48
CA ARG A 15 -5.45 9.97 4.50
C ARG A 15 -5.82 10.78 3.27
N ALA A 16 -4.95 11.70 2.87
CA ALA A 16 -5.21 12.50 1.69
C ALA A 16 -5.26 11.64 0.44
N LEU A 17 -4.36 10.66 0.33
CA LEU A 17 -4.35 9.77 -0.82
C LEU A 17 -5.57 8.87 -0.83
N VAL A 18 -5.97 8.36 0.32
CA VAL A 18 -7.18 7.52 0.40
C VAL A 18 -8.40 8.32 -0.02
N ALA A 19 -8.53 9.55 0.49
CA ALA A 19 -9.67 10.38 0.13
C ALA A 19 -9.70 10.66 -1.37
N ALA A 20 -8.56 10.99 -1.96
CA ALA A 20 -8.48 11.25 -3.39
C ALA A 20 -8.79 10.00 -4.20
N ALA A 21 -8.27 8.85 -3.76
CA ALA A 21 -8.52 7.59 -4.44
C ALA A 21 -10.01 7.24 -4.40
N GLN A 22 -10.65 7.48 -3.27
CA GLN A 22 -12.08 7.23 -3.13
C GLN A 22 -12.89 8.13 -4.04
N ALA A 23 -12.34 9.30 -4.35
CA ALA A 23 -13.00 10.22 -5.27
C ALA A 23 -12.71 9.91 -6.73
N GLY A 24 -11.90 8.89 -7.01
CA GLY A 24 -11.65 8.45 -8.36
C GLY A 24 -10.30 8.84 -8.94
N ASP A 25 -9.40 9.42 -8.13
CA ASP A 25 -8.09 9.81 -8.62
C ASP A 25 -7.18 8.58 -8.70
N LYS A 26 -6.92 8.15 -9.93
CA LYS A 26 -6.17 6.93 -10.15
C LYS A 26 -4.70 7.07 -9.76
N GLU A 27 -4.13 8.24 -9.90
CA GLU A 27 -2.74 8.45 -9.51
C GLU A 27 -2.57 8.34 -8.00
N SER A 28 -3.51 8.87 -7.25
CA SER A 28 -3.48 8.74 -5.80
C SER A 28 -3.61 7.29 -5.38
N LEU A 29 -4.48 6.54 -6.05
CA LEU A 29 -4.63 5.12 -5.77
C LEU A 29 -3.33 4.38 -6.05
N HIS A 30 -2.70 4.67 -7.17
CA HIS A 30 -1.44 4.02 -7.54
C HIS A 30 -0.35 4.31 -6.51
N THR A 31 -0.22 5.57 -6.09
CA THR A 31 0.77 5.95 -5.10
C THR A 31 0.53 5.22 -3.78
N LEU A 32 -0.72 5.15 -3.37
CA LEU A 32 -1.11 4.49 -2.13
C LEU A 32 -0.76 3.00 -2.18
N ILE A 33 -1.09 2.35 -3.28
CA ILE A 33 -0.83 0.91 -3.43
C ILE A 33 0.68 0.64 -3.44
N GLU A 34 1.44 1.46 -4.15
CA GLU A 34 2.88 1.25 -4.20
C GLU A 34 3.52 1.39 -2.83
N ALA A 35 3.10 2.37 -2.06
CA ALA A 35 3.65 2.56 -0.72
C ALA A 35 3.35 1.36 0.17
N HIS A 36 2.13 0.87 0.09
CA HIS A 36 1.75 -0.29 0.91
C HIS A 36 2.38 -1.58 0.41
N TYR A 37 2.59 -1.69 -0.90
CA TYR A 37 3.22 -2.87 -1.46
C TYR A 37 4.59 -3.11 -0.85
N GLN A 38 5.41 -2.06 -0.78
CA GLN A 38 6.75 -2.20 -0.24
C GLN A 38 6.72 -2.70 1.20
N GLN A 39 5.88 -2.10 2.02
CA GLN A 39 5.78 -2.49 3.42
C GLN A 39 5.29 -3.92 3.58
N MET A 40 4.29 -4.28 2.81
CA MET A 40 3.73 -5.63 2.90
C MET A 40 4.69 -6.68 2.39
N TYR A 41 5.42 -6.34 1.34
CA TYR A 41 6.40 -7.27 0.80
C TYR A 41 7.50 -7.56 1.82
N HIS A 42 8.00 -6.51 2.47
CA HIS A 42 9.03 -6.70 3.49
C HIS A 42 8.53 -7.58 4.62
N LEU A 43 7.31 -7.35 5.06
CA LEU A 43 6.72 -8.15 6.12
C LEU A 43 6.54 -9.60 5.67
N ALA A 44 6.05 -9.79 4.46
CA ALA A 44 5.84 -11.12 3.92
C ALA A 44 7.16 -11.88 3.77
N MET A 45 8.21 -11.18 3.38
CA MET A 45 9.53 -11.80 3.28
C MET A 45 10.04 -12.28 4.63
N LYS A 46 9.82 -11.50 5.67
CA LYS A 46 10.22 -11.90 7.01
C LYS A 46 9.49 -13.17 7.46
N THR A 47 8.26 -13.29 7.03
CA THR A 47 7.42 -14.43 7.45
C THR A 47 7.68 -15.66 6.61
N THR A 48 7.72 -15.51 5.30
CA THR A 48 7.81 -16.66 4.40
C THR A 48 9.23 -17.02 4.03
N ARG A 49 10.13 -16.02 4.00
CA ARG A 49 11.51 -16.17 3.56
C ARG A 49 11.59 -16.74 2.14
N ASP A 50 10.58 -16.51 1.36
CA ASP A 50 10.46 -17.01 0.00
C ASP A 50 9.94 -15.88 -0.87
N PRO A 51 10.76 -15.36 -1.80
CA PRO A 51 10.33 -14.21 -2.61
C PRO A 51 9.06 -14.45 -3.42
N ILE A 52 8.88 -15.68 -3.91
CA ILE A 52 7.70 -15.98 -4.71
C ILE A 52 6.45 -15.97 -3.84
N LYS A 53 6.54 -16.60 -2.69
CA LYS A 53 5.41 -16.60 -1.76
C LYS A 53 5.13 -15.22 -1.23
N ALA A 54 6.18 -14.45 -0.93
CA ALA A 54 6.01 -13.09 -0.44
C ALA A 54 5.32 -12.23 -1.48
N GLN A 55 5.67 -12.40 -2.74
CA GLN A 55 5.03 -11.67 -3.82
C GLN A 55 3.55 -12.00 -3.93
N ASP A 56 3.23 -13.29 -3.85
CA ASP A 56 1.84 -13.72 -3.92
C ASP A 56 1.01 -13.15 -2.78
N VAL A 57 1.54 -13.22 -1.56
CA VAL A 57 0.85 -12.67 -0.40
C VAL A 57 0.65 -11.17 -0.55
N THR A 58 1.68 -10.47 -1.01
CA THR A 58 1.60 -9.03 -1.17
C THR A 58 0.59 -8.64 -2.23
N GLN A 59 0.57 -9.35 -3.36
CA GLN A 59 -0.39 -9.05 -4.41
C GLN A 59 -1.82 -9.29 -3.93
N GLU A 60 -2.04 -10.35 -3.20
CA GLU A 60 -3.37 -10.63 -2.67
C GLU A 60 -3.80 -9.53 -1.70
N ALA A 61 -2.89 -9.08 -0.85
CA ALA A 61 -3.20 -8.02 0.08
C ALA A 61 -3.55 -6.73 -0.64
N CYS A 62 -2.82 -6.41 -1.72
CA CYS A 62 -3.13 -5.22 -2.51
C CYS A 62 -4.49 -5.30 -3.17
N VAL A 63 -4.86 -6.48 -3.67
CA VAL A 63 -6.18 -6.67 -4.25
C VAL A 63 -7.27 -6.44 -3.21
N GLN A 64 -7.04 -6.90 -1.98
CA GLN A 64 -8.01 -6.68 -0.91
C GLN A 64 -8.16 -5.18 -0.60
N VAL A 65 -7.04 -4.46 -0.58
CA VAL A 65 -7.09 -3.02 -0.36
C VAL A 65 -7.89 -2.34 -1.46
N LEU A 66 -7.65 -2.71 -2.72
CA LEU A 66 -8.36 -2.12 -3.84
C LEU A 66 -9.87 -2.35 -3.75
N ARG A 67 -10.26 -3.55 -3.35
CA ARG A 67 -11.66 -3.88 -3.25
C ARG A 67 -12.37 -3.13 -2.13
N ARG A 68 -11.62 -2.74 -1.10
CA ARG A 68 -12.21 -2.14 0.10
C ARG A 68 -11.88 -0.67 0.26
N ILE A 69 -11.27 -0.06 -0.76
CA ILE A 69 -10.85 1.33 -0.63
C ILE A 69 -12.03 2.24 -0.31
N ASP A 70 -13.19 1.97 -0.90
CA ASP A 70 -14.37 2.80 -0.70
C ASP A 70 -14.96 2.66 0.69
N GLN A 71 -14.54 1.65 1.44
CA GLN A 71 -15.08 1.40 2.76
C GLN A 71 -14.25 2.01 3.87
N PHE A 72 -13.08 2.56 3.54
CA PHE A 72 -12.24 3.18 4.55
C PHE A 72 -12.91 4.44 5.09
N ARG A 73 -12.85 4.59 6.41
CA ARG A 73 -13.36 5.76 7.09
C ARG A 73 -12.33 6.27 8.07
N PHE A 74 -12.27 7.55 8.22
CA PHE A 74 -11.36 8.17 9.19
C PHE A 74 -12.13 8.96 10.22
#